data_37de64d245174fec0cb10936208ceffc
#
_entry.id   37de64d245174fec0cb10936208ceffc
#
_cell.length_a   1.000
_cell.length_b   1.000
_cell.length_c   1.000
_cell.angle_alpha   90.00
_cell.angle_beta   90.00
_cell.angle_gamma   90.00
#
_symmetry.space_group_name_H-M   'P 1'
#
loop_
_entity.id
_entity.type
_entity.pdbx_description
1 polymer ?
#
loop_
_entity_poly.entity_id
_entity_poly.type
_entity_poly.pdbx_seq_one_letter_code
_entity_poly.pdbx_strand_id
1 'polypeptide(L)'
;MENGEVEMNECMENEIMQQDLEMLVDSDLPITALEGKSVLVTGATGLIGSQMVYLLACYNRMRNLQIHIIAMVRNEEKGKKMFSHLIGRGDVELLVGDINRPVVYSDSVDYIIHGASATSSKYFVSNPVETIYTALDGTSNILKFATEKKINGMVYLSSLEVYGTPEKDADLITENDYGYIEPLSVRSSYSEGKRMVECLCASYAHEYSVPVKIARLSQTFGPGVAYEDGRVFAEFARCALEQRDIVLHTQGHTVRS
;
A
#
# COMPACT_ATOMS: atom_id res chain seq x y z
N MET A 1 16.60 11.32 40.04
CA MET A 1 16.93 11.68 38.62
C MET A 1 16.25 10.59 37.81
N GLU A 2 15.00 10.84 37.44
CA GLU A 2 14.24 9.97 36.59
C GLU A 2 14.82 10.09 35.17
N ASN A 3 15.41 9.00 34.67
CA ASN A 3 15.71 8.86 33.26
C ASN A 3 14.36 8.74 32.53
N GLY A 4 13.83 9.85 32.08
CA GLY A 4 12.74 9.84 31.10
C GLY A 4 13.27 9.24 29.81
N GLU A 5 13.08 7.94 29.64
CA GLU A 5 13.12 7.36 28.30
C GLU A 5 12.01 8.08 27.51
N VAL A 6 12.42 8.91 26.58
CA VAL A 6 11.50 9.47 25.58
C VAL A 6 11.00 8.26 24.80
N GLU A 7 9.79 7.80 25.09
CA GLU A 7 9.13 6.82 24.24
C GLU A 7 9.13 7.34 22.82
N MET A 8 9.96 6.70 21.97
CA MET A 8 10.04 7.08 20.55
C MET A 8 8.80 6.57 19.84
N ASN A 9 7.82 7.44 19.72
CA ASN A 9 6.60 7.19 18.97
C ASN A 9 6.92 6.96 17.48
N GLU A 10 6.21 6.07 16.82
CA GLU A 10 6.39 5.75 15.40
C GLU A 10 6.07 6.94 14.49
N CYS A 11 5.16 7.81 14.92
CA CYS A 11 4.67 8.98 14.18
C CYS A 11 5.02 10.28 14.90
N MET A 12 6.29 10.57 15.10
CA MET A 12 6.88 11.60 15.96
C MET A 12 6.18 12.97 15.99
N GLU A 13 5.50 13.38 14.92
CA GLU A 13 4.89 14.71 14.79
C GLU A 13 3.35 14.66 14.66
N ASN A 14 2.73 13.46 14.73
CA ASN A 14 1.30 13.29 14.52
C ASN A 14 0.68 12.42 15.60
N GLU A 15 0.26 13.06 16.69
CA GLU A 15 -0.36 12.39 17.84
C GLU A 15 -1.61 11.60 17.46
N ILE A 16 -2.44 12.09 16.53
CA ILE A 16 -3.66 11.39 16.09
C ILE A 16 -3.29 10.09 15.38
N MET A 17 -2.31 10.15 14.47
CA MET A 17 -1.83 8.96 13.77
C MET A 17 -1.22 7.94 14.73
N GLN A 18 -0.51 8.42 15.76
CA GLN A 18 0.06 7.56 16.79
C GLN A 18 -1.04 6.87 17.60
N GLN A 19 -2.07 7.60 18.01
CA GLN A 19 -3.23 7.03 18.73
C GLN A 19 -3.97 5.99 17.89
N ASP A 20 -4.14 6.24 16.58
CA ASP A 20 -4.76 5.29 15.65
C ASP A 20 -3.96 3.98 15.56
N LEU A 21 -2.62 4.06 15.50
CA LEU A 21 -1.75 2.88 15.48
C LEU A 21 -1.85 2.09 16.79
N GLU A 22 -1.80 2.76 17.94
CA GLU A 22 -1.89 2.12 19.26
C GLU A 22 -3.26 1.46 19.46
N MET A 23 -4.34 2.10 19.03
CA MET A 23 -5.68 1.52 19.04
C MET A 23 -5.76 0.25 18.16
N LEU A 24 -5.10 0.24 16.99
CA LEU A 24 -5.00 -0.96 16.14
C LEU A 24 -4.20 -2.07 16.81
N VAL A 25 -3.11 -1.74 17.51
CA VAL A 25 -2.32 -2.72 18.26
C VAL A 25 -3.12 -3.35 19.39
N ASP A 26 -4.02 -2.60 20.02
CA ASP A 26 -4.89 -3.09 21.08
C ASP A 26 -6.13 -3.85 20.57
N SER A 27 -6.37 -3.86 19.26
CA SER A 27 -7.44 -4.64 18.65
C SER A 27 -7.10 -6.14 18.60
N ASP A 28 -8.15 -6.98 18.49
CA ASP A 28 -7.99 -8.45 18.43
C ASP A 28 -7.62 -8.93 17.02
N LEU A 29 -6.46 -8.47 16.50
CA LEU A 29 -5.91 -8.95 15.25
C LEU A 29 -4.94 -10.11 15.47
N PRO A 30 -4.94 -11.15 14.62
CA PRO A 30 -4.09 -12.34 14.79
C PRO A 30 -2.63 -12.07 14.39
N ILE A 31 -2.05 -10.99 14.89
CA ILE A 31 -0.74 -10.47 14.51
C ILE A 31 0.42 -11.33 15.04
N THR A 32 0.17 -12.14 16.07
CA THR A 32 1.19 -13.03 16.68
C THR A 32 1.81 -14.02 15.68
N ALA A 33 1.15 -14.28 14.55
CA ALA A 33 1.70 -15.06 13.46
C ALA A 33 2.95 -14.42 12.81
N LEU A 34 3.17 -13.11 13.05
CA LEU A 34 4.33 -12.37 12.56
C LEU A 34 5.49 -12.29 13.58
N GLU A 35 5.34 -12.87 14.78
CA GLU A 35 6.39 -12.85 15.81
C GLU A 35 7.69 -13.47 15.28
N GLY A 36 8.80 -12.72 15.38
CA GLY A 36 10.13 -13.11 14.90
C GLY A 36 10.22 -13.27 13.38
N LYS A 37 9.26 -12.74 12.60
CA LYS A 37 9.21 -12.87 11.14
C LYS A 37 9.72 -11.63 10.44
N SER A 38 10.17 -11.82 9.19
CA SER A 38 10.56 -10.74 8.29
C SER A 38 9.40 -10.37 7.35
N VAL A 39 9.11 -9.07 7.25
CA VAL A 39 8.02 -8.52 6.43
C VAL A 39 8.57 -7.49 5.46
N LEU A 40 8.51 -7.78 4.17
CA LEU A 40 8.84 -6.83 3.10
C LEU A 40 7.61 -5.98 2.74
N VAL A 41 7.74 -4.67 2.86
CA VAL A 41 6.71 -3.71 2.44
C VAL A 41 7.22 -2.97 1.20
N THR A 42 6.62 -3.21 0.04
CA THR A 42 6.92 -2.43 -1.17
C THR A 42 5.99 -1.22 -1.28
N GLY A 43 6.51 -0.13 -1.86
CA GLY A 43 5.78 1.13 -1.82
C GLY A 43 5.72 1.73 -0.42
N ALA A 44 6.73 1.44 0.41
CA ALA A 44 6.79 1.81 1.82
C ALA A 44 6.65 3.32 2.08
N THR A 45 7.05 4.20 1.15
CA THR A 45 6.87 5.65 1.27
C THR A 45 5.54 6.19 0.70
N GLY A 46 4.61 5.30 0.30
CA GLY A 46 3.24 5.63 -0.08
C GLY A 46 2.31 5.71 1.13
N LEU A 47 1.07 6.19 0.92
CA LEU A 47 0.08 6.36 2.00
C LEU A 47 -0.10 5.09 2.83
N ILE A 48 -0.47 3.97 2.19
CA ILE A 48 -0.75 2.72 2.90
C ILE A 48 0.56 2.05 3.35
N GLY A 49 1.59 2.04 2.48
CA GLY A 49 2.86 1.40 2.80
C GLY A 49 3.53 1.98 4.05
N SER A 50 3.50 3.30 4.22
CA SER A 50 4.06 3.94 5.42
C SER A 50 3.27 3.60 6.69
N GLN A 51 1.93 3.54 6.59
CA GLN A 51 1.11 3.11 7.72
C GLN A 51 1.40 1.65 8.12
N MET A 52 1.65 0.76 7.14
CA MET A 52 2.04 -0.63 7.44
C MET A 52 3.40 -0.69 8.15
N VAL A 53 4.39 0.08 7.71
CA VAL A 53 5.70 0.15 8.38
C VAL A 53 5.55 0.66 9.82
N TYR A 54 4.81 1.75 10.02
CA TYR A 54 4.56 2.31 11.35
C TYR A 54 3.80 1.34 12.25
N LEU A 55 2.76 0.68 11.73
CA LEU A 55 1.96 -0.27 12.51
C LEU A 55 2.79 -1.48 12.97
N LEU A 56 3.61 -2.06 12.08
CA LEU A 56 4.48 -3.17 12.43
C LEU A 56 5.53 -2.75 13.48
N ALA A 57 6.08 -1.54 13.34
CA ALA A 57 7.02 -0.98 14.31
C ALA A 57 6.35 -0.69 15.67
N CYS A 58 5.08 -0.25 15.67
CA CYS A 58 4.26 -0.06 16.86
C CYS A 58 3.99 -1.40 17.57
N TYR A 59 3.67 -2.46 16.84
CA TYR A 59 3.56 -3.82 17.39
C TYR A 59 4.87 -4.28 18.05
N ASN A 60 6.02 -4.00 17.45
CA ASN A 60 7.31 -4.32 18.05
C ASN A 60 7.51 -3.57 19.39
N ARG A 61 7.20 -2.28 19.44
CA ARG A 61 7.31 -1.47 20.65
C ARG A 61 6.35 -1.94 21.76
N MET A 62 5.06 -2.12 21.43
CA MET A 62 4.03 -2.37 22.45
C MET A 62 3.92 -3.85 22.84
N ARG A 63 4.18 -4.77 21.91
CA ARG A 63 3.96 -6.21 22.11
C ARG A 63 5.25 -7.04 21.99
N ASN A 64 6.40 -6.41 21.73
CA ASN A 64 7.72 -7.05 21.58
C ASN A 64 7.71 -8.22 20.56
N LEU A 65 7.04 -8.05 19.43
CA LEU A 65 6.89 -9.13 18.44
C LEU A 65 8.17 -9.42 17.65
N GLN A 66 9.19 -8.55 17.74
CA GLN A 66 10.47 -8.74 17.06
C GLN A 66 10.33 -8.95 15.54
N ILE A 67 9.38 -8.26 14.91
CA ILE A 67 9.18 -8.30 13.46
C ILE A 67 10.35 -7.56 12.82
N HIS A 68 11.04 -8.18 11.86
CA HIS A 68 12.02 -7.50 11.03
C HIS A 68 11.32 -6.85 9.83
N ILE A 69 11.31 -5.53 9.78
CA ILE A 69 10.54 -4.73 8.81
C ILE A 69 11.47 -4.24 7.70
N ILE A 70 11.25 -4.72 6.48
CA ILE A 70 12.03 -4.34 5.31
C ILE A 70 11.21 -3.36 4.48
N ALA A 71 11.52 -2.08 4.60
CA ALA A 71 10.83 -1.01 3.88
C ALA A 71 11.49 -0.78 2.51
N MET A 72 10.90 -1.35 1.44
CA MET A 72 11.43 -1.16 0.09
C MET A 72 11.02 0.20 -0.47
N VAL A 73 12.01 1.00 -0.81
CA VAL A 73 11.86 2.39 -1.29
C VAL A 73 12.63 2.60 -2.59
N ARG A 74 12.03 3.34 -3.53
CA ARG A 74 12.70 3.73 -4.77
C ARG A 74 13.60 4.96 -4.59
N ASN A 75 13.20 5.88 -3.72
CA ASN A 75 13.94 7.09 -3.40
C ASN A 75 14.48 6.96 -1.97
N GLU A 76 15.80 6.77 -1.86
CA GLU A 76 16.50 6.55 -0.59
C GLU A 76 16.36 7.75 0.34
N GLU A 77 16.54 8.97 -0.15
CA GLU A 77 16.48 10.20 0.64
C GLU A 77 15.06 10.40 1.24
N LYS A 78 14.02 10.14 0.42
CA LYS A 78 12.64 10.17 0.92
C LYS A 78 12.42 9.12 2.00
N GLY A 79 12.94 7.90 1.80
CA GLY A 79 12.84 6.81 2.79
C GLY A 79 13.56 7.15 4.08
N LYS A 80 14.79 7.61 4.00
CA LYS A 80 15.59 8.05 5.17
C LYS A 80 14.92 9.17 5.94
N LYS A 81 14.37 10.18 5.23
CA LYS A 81 13.65 11.27 5.88
C LYS A 81 12.40 10.79 6.60
N MET A 82 11.61 9.90 5.96
CA MET A 82 10.34 9.42 6.51
C MET A 82 10.52 8.50 7.71
N PHE A 83 11.52 7.61 7.67
CA PHE A 83 11.74 6.57 8.68
C PHE A 83 13.00 6.80 9.52
N SER A 84 13.56 8.02 9.55
CA SER A 84 14.82 8.35 10.24
C SER A 84 14.83 7.91 11.70
N HIS A 85 13.73 8.07 12.41
CA HIS A 85 13.54 7.71 13.81
C HIS A 85 13.36 6.20 14.04
N LEU A 86 12.96 5.44 13.02
CA LEU A 86 12.77 3.99 13.10
C LEU A 86 14.03 3.21 12.73
N ILE A 87 14.81 3.69 11.76
CA ILE A 87 16.03 3.02 11.27
C ILE A 87 17.04 2.77 12.40
N GLY A 88 17.13 3.70 13.36
CA GLY A 88 18.01 3.58 14.52
C GLY A 88 17.58 2.51 15.55
N ARG A 89 16.37 1.97 15.46
CA ARG A 89 15.84 0.95 16.39
C ARG A 89 16.38 -0.46 16.10
N GLY A 90 16.85 -0.70 14.88
CA GLY A 90 17.37 -2.01 14.44
C GLY A 90 16.31 -3.03 14.00
N ASP A 91 15.02 -2.72 14.14
CA ASP A 91 13.90 -3.56 13.67
C ASP A 91 13.35 -3.11 12.29
N VAL A 92 13.78 -1.95 11.79
CA VAL A 92 13.40 -1.40 10.47
C VAL A 92 14.63 -1.16 9.63
N GLU A 93 14.67 -1.73 8.44
CA GLU A 93 15.72 -1.47 7.45
C GLU A 93 15.14 -0.92 6.15
N LEU A 94 15.92 -0.11 5.44
CA LEU A 94 15.57 0.37 4.11
C LEU A 94 16.22 -0.51 3.04
N LEU A 95 15.37 -1.10 2.18
CA LEU A 95 15.82 -1.73 0.94
C LEU A 95 15.62 -0.77 -0.23
N VAL A 96 16.72 -0.21 -0.74
CA VAL A 96 16.65 0.68 -1.92
C VAL A 96 16.54 -0.15 -3.18
N GLY A 97 15.44 0.04 -3.95
CA GLY A 97 15.22 -0.71 -5.17
C GLY A 97 14.00 -0.24 -5.96
N ASP A 98 13.96 -0.59 -7.24
CA ASP A 98 12.81 -0.37 -8.12
C ASP A 98 12.18 -1.72 -8.46
N ILE A 99 10.87 -1.86 -8.24
CA ILE A 99 10.13 -3.09 -8.53
C ILE A 99 10.20 -3.48 -10.02
N ASN A 100 10.43 -2.52 -10.92
CA ASN A 100 10.64 -2.78 -12.35
C ASN A 100 11.94 -3.55 -12.65
N ARG A 101 12.73 -3.83 -11.63
CA ARG A 101 13.96 -4.62 -11.70
C ARG A 101 13.88 -5.80 -10.73
N PRO A 102 14.65 -6.88 -10.95
CA PRO A 102 14.74 -7.98 -10.00
C PRO A 102 15.10 -7.47 -8.60
N VAL A 103 14.36 -7.95 -7.60
CA VAL A 103 14.65 -7.63 -6.20
C VAL A 103 15.86 -8.41 -5.74
N VAL A 104 16.85 -7.72 -5.20
CA VAL A 104 18.05 -8.32 -4.64
C VAL A 104 18.05 -8.09 -3.13
N TYR A 105 17.93 -9.16 -2.39
CA TYR A 105 17.97 -9.17 -0.92
C TYR A 105 18.48 -10.54 -0.47
N SER A 106 19.53 -10.57 0.35
CA SER A 106 20.21 -11.83 0.72
C SER A 106 19.43 -12.64 1.76
N ASP A 107 18.87 -11.94 2.76
CA ASP A 107 18.30 -12.60 3.91
C ASP A 107 16.90 -13.17 3.64
N SER A 108 16.35 -13.88 4.60
CA SER A 108 15.02 -14.48 4.49
C SER A 108 13.92 -13.38 4.49
N VAL A 109 12.86 -13.65 3.74
CA VAL A 109 11.62 -12.87 3.79
C VAL A 109 10.47 -13.84 4.00
N ASP A 110 9.73 -13.65 5.10
CA ASP A 110 8.59 -14.51 5.44
C ASP A 110 7.28 -14.02 4.81
N TYR A 111 7.07 -12.70 4.81
CA TYR A 111 5.82 -12.11 4.31
C TYR A 111 6.09 -10.90 3.42
N ILE A 112 5.17 -10.63 2.50
CA ILE A 112 5.25 -9.47 1.60
C ILE A 112 3.93 -8.71 1.61
N ILE A 113 4.00 -7.38 1.83
CA ILE A 113 2.91 -6.44 1.56
C ILE A 113 3.29 -5.67 0.30
N HIS A 114 2.64 -6.01 -0.82
CA HIS A 114 2.97 -5.41 -2.11
C HIS A 114 2.01 -4.27 -2.46
N GLY A 115 2.44 -3.04 -2.13
CA GLY A 115 1.68 -1.81 -2.36
C GLY A 115 2.32 -0.86 -3.39
N ALA A 116 3.48 -1.20 -3.94
CA ALA A 116 4.14 -0.36 -4.93
C ALA A 116 3.34 -0.34 -6.25
N SER A 117 2.85 0.83 -6.63
CA SER A 117 2.09 1.07 -7.86
C SER A 117 2.08 2.56 -8.18
N ALA A 118 1.84 2.92 -9.44
CA ALA A 118 1.39 4.27 -9.76
C ALA A 118 -0.02 4.49 -9.16
N THR A 119 -0.28 5.66 -8.56
CA THR A 119 -1.56 5.95 -7.88
C THR A 119 -2.21 7.26 -8.31
N SER A 120 -1.55 8.06 -9.15
CA SER A 120 -2.06 9.36 -9.62
C SER A 120 -2.83 9.20 -10.94
N SER A 121 -4.10 9.60 -10.94
CA SER A 121 -4.93 9.58 -12.16
C SER A 121 -4.35 10.44 -13.29
N LYS A 122 -3.67 11.56 -12.97
CA LYS A 122 -2.96 12.35 -13.96
C LYS A 122 -1.81 11.57 -14.59
N TYR A 123 -1.08 10.78 -13.78
CA TYR A 123 0.03 9.96 -14.25
C TYR A 123 -0.45 8.85 -15.20
N PHE A 124 -1.59 8.19 -14.93
CA PHE A 124 -2.12 7.12 -15.79
C PHE A 124 -2.41 7.61 -17.21
N VAL A 125 -2.89 8.85 -17.33
CA VAL A 125 -3.20 9.45 -18.64
C VAL A 125 -1.94 9.94 -19.36
N SER A 126 -0.99 10.52 -18.62
CA SER A 126 0.26 11.05 -19.21
C SER A 126 1.30 9.97 -19.51
N ASN A 127 1.29 8.86 -18.75
CA ASN A 127 2.26 7.77 -18.84
C ASN A 127 1.57 6.39 -18.80
N PRO A 128 0.67 6.09 -19.76
CA PRO A 128 -0.13 4.86 -19.71
C PRO A 128 0.73 3.60 -19.90
N VAL A 129 1.76 3.65 -20.73
CA VAL A 129 2.67 2.53 -21.01
C VAL A 129 3.47 2.17 -19.74
N GLU A 130 4.07 3.16 -19.11
CA GLU A 130 4.81 2.98 -17.85
C GLU A 130 3.90 2.51 -16.71
N THR A 131 2.63 2.93 -16.71
CA THR A 131 1.62 2.46 -15.76
C THR A 131 1.39 0.97 -15.90
N ILE A 132 1.23 0.47 -17.14
CA ILE A 132 1.04 -0.95 -17.43
C ILE A 132 2.29 -1.74 -17.04
N TYR A 133 3.48 -1.34 -17.49
CA TYR A 133 4.72 -2.06 -17.19
C TYR A 133 5.05 -2.05 -15.69
N THR A 134 4.84 -0.95 -15.00
CA THR A 134 5.03 -0.91 -13.54
C THR A 134 4.10 -1.90 -12.85
N ALA A 135 2.87 -2.05 -13.30
CA ALA A 135 1.94 -3.02 -12.72
C ALA A 135 2.41 -4.46 -13.03
N LEU A 136 2.65 -4.79 -14.29
CA LEU A 136 2.94 -6.16 -14.74
C LEU A 136 4.36 -6.60 -14.39
N ASP A 137 5.38 -5.90 -14.87
CA ASP A 137 6.78 -6.27 -14.66
C ASP A 137 7.16 -6.12 -13.20
N GLY A 138 6.69 -5.01 -12.57
CA GLY A 138 6.91 -4.77 -11.16
C GLY A 138 6.38 -5.91 -10.29
N THR A 139 5.12 -6.30 -10.47
CA THR A 139 4.55 -7.40 -9.70
C THR A 139 5.13 -8.75 -10.09
N SER A 140 5.46 -8.97 -11.38
CA SER A 140 6.15 -10.20 -11.81
C SER A 140 7.49 -10.39 -11.08
N ASN A 141 8.28 -9.32 -10.93
CA ASN A 141 9.55 -9.38 -10.18
C ASN A 141 9.33 -9.71 -8.70
N ILE A 142 8.30 -9.14 -8.08
CA ILE A 142 7.96 -9.46 -6.67
C ILE A 142 7.48 -10.90 -6.53
N LEU A 143 6.67 -11.43 -7.45
CA LEU A 143 6.21 -12.82 -7.43
C LEU A 143 7.35 -13.82 -7.67
N LYS A 144 8.29 -13.52 -8.56
CA LYS A 144 9.52 -14.31 -8.73
C LYS A 144 10.34 -14.34 -7.44
N PHE A 145 10.56 -13.17 -6.83
CA PHE A 145 11.26 -13.05 -5.56
C PHE A 145 10.52 -13.83 -4.45
N ALA A 146 9.19 -13.74 -4.38
CA ALA A 146 8.36 -14.50 -3.45
C ALA A 146 8.54 -16.01 -3.62
N THR A 147 8.60 -16.48 -4.86
CA THR A 147 8.84 -17.89 -5.19
C THR A 147 10.23 -18.35 -4.75
N GLU A 148 11.27 -17.55 -5.04
CA GLU A 148 12.67 -17.85 -4.67
C GLU A 148 12.85 -17.89 -3.16
N LYS A 149 12.25 -16.95 -2.44
CA LYS A 149 12.29 -16.85 -0.97
C LYS A 149 11.40 -17.86 -0.26
N LYS A 150 10.48 -18.53 -0.96
CA LYS A 150 9.51 -19.49 -0.39
C LYS A 150 8.74 -18.87 0.76
N ILE A 151 8.19 -17.68 0.54
CA ILE A 151 7.49 -16.89 1.56
C ILE A 151 6.30 -17.64 2.17
N ASN A 152 5.91 -17.26 3.38
CA ASN A 152 4.74 -17.80 4.08
C ASN A 152 3.42 -17.12 3.65
N GLY A 153 3.48 -15.89 3.13
CA GLY A 153 2.29 -15.17 2.67
C GLY A 153 2.61 -13.85 1.97
N MET A 154 1.73 -13.46 1.05
CA MET A 154 1.80 -12.17 0.36
C MET A 154 0.41 -11.56 0.27
N VAL A 155 0.31 -10.26 0.50
CA VAL A 155 -0.88 -9.47 0.17
C VAL A 155 -0.53 -8.51 -0.96
N TYR A 156 -1.26 -8.63 -2.07
CA TYR A 156 -1.22 -7.66 -3.16
C TYR A 156 -2.33 -6.62 -2.98
N LEU A 157 -1.95 -5.33 -2.94
CA LEU A 157 -2.90 -4.23 -2.84
C LEU A 157 -3.45 -3.88 -4.23
N SER A 158 -4.63 -4.41 -4.53
CA SER A 158 -5.40 -4.10 -5.73
C SER A 158 -6.28 -2.85 -5.51
N SER A 159 -7.27 -2.64 -6.34
CA SER A 159 -8.11 -1.44 -6.33
C SER A 159 -9.55 -1.78 -6.70
N LEU A 160 -10.50 -0.99 -6.20
CA LEU A 160 -11.89 -1.00 -6.65
C LEU A 160 -12.02 -0.79 -8.17
N GLU A 161 -11.04 -0.20 -8.83
CA GLU A 161 -11.08 0.06 -10.27
C GLU A 161 -11.08 -1.23 -11.12
N VAL A 162 -10.72 -2.38 -10.54
CA VAL A 162 -10.83 -3.67 -11.23
C VAL A 162 -12.29 -4.07 -11.49
N TYR A 163 -13.24 -3.54 -10.72
CA TYR A 163 -14.66 -3.80 -10.95
C TYR A 163 -15.17 -3.17 -12.24
N GLY A 164 -14.55 -2.10 -12.73
CA GLY A 164 -15.00 -1.38 -13.94
C GLY A 164 -16.32 -0.65 -13.70
N THR A 165 -17.15 -0.59 -14.75
CA THR A 165 -18.50 -0.03 -14.68
C THR A 165 -19.49 -1.19 -14.42
N PRO A 166 -20.04 -1.33 -13.22
CA PRO A 166 -20.99 -2.39 -12.90
C PRO A 166 -22.31 -2.21 -13.66
N GLU A 167 -23.10 -3.27 -13.74
CA GLU A 167 -24.46 -3.18 -14.23
C GLU A 167 -25.29 -2.22 -13.37
N LYS A 168 -26.24 -1.51 -14.01
CA LYS A 168 -26.95 -0.37 -13.40
C LYS A 168 -27.78 -0.70 -12.16
N ASP A 169 -28.13 -1.96 -11.95
CA ASP A 169 -29.06 -2.39 -10.89
C ASP A 169 -28.36 -3.16 -9.74
N ALA A 170 -27.02 -3.12 -9.68
CA ALA A 170 -26.30 -3.76 -8.58
C ALA A 170 -26.32 -2.85 -7.33
N ASP A 171 -27.04 -3.25 -6.29
CA ASP A 171 -27.07 -2.56 -4.99
C ASP A 171 -25.73 -2.67 -4.25
N LEU A 172 -25.05 -3.81 -4.39
CA LEU A 172 -23.74 -4.11 -3.82
C LEU A 172 -22.86 -4.80 -4.86
N ILE A 173 -21.57 -4.48 -4.84
CA ILE A 173 -20.56 -5.13 -5.68
C ILE A 173 -19.77 -6.10 -4.82
N THR A 174 -19.70 -7.37 -5.26
CA THR A 174 -18.92 -8.42 -4.63
C THR A 174 -17.65 -8.73 -5.44
N GLU A 175 -16.76 -9.54 -4.90
CA GLU A 175 -15.54 -9.94 -5.56
C GLU A 175 -15.73 -10.71 -6.87
N ASN A 176 -16.95 -11.22 -7.12
CA ASN A 176 -17.31 -11.94 -8.35
C ASN A 176 -17.91 -11.05 -9.44
N ASP A 177 -18.16 -9.78 -9.13
CA ASP A 177 -18.78 -8.84 -10.05
C ASP A 177 -17.72 -8.11 -10.87
N TYR A 178 -17.77 -8.30 -12.20
CA TYR A 178 -16.85 -7.64 -13.14
C TYR A 178 -17.66 -6.88 -14.20
N GLY A 179 -17.55 -5.56 -14.14
CA GLY A 179 -18.17 -4.69 -15.13
C GLY A 179 -17.21 -4.38 -16.29
N TYR A 180 -17.71 -3.58 -17.22
CA TYR A 180 -16.99 -3.16 -18.42
C TYR A 180 -15.86 -2.16 -18.08
N ILE A 181 -14.72 -2.35 -18.70
CA ILE A 181 -13.64 -1.36 -18.81
C ILE A 181 -13.37 -1.16 -20.30
N GLU A 182 -13.31 0.09 -20.76
CA GLU A 182 -13.01 0.44 -22.14
C GLU A 182 -11.51 0.19 -22.43
N PRO A 183 -11.13 -0.89 -23.16
CA PRO A 183 -9.72 -1.28 -23.29
C PRO A 183 -8.90 -0.31 -24.16
N LEU A 184 -9.56 0.49 -25.01
CA LEU A 184 -8.89 1.44 -25.90
C LEU A 184 -8.74 2.83 -25.27
N SER A 185 -9.26 3.05 -24.08
CA SER A 185 -9.05 4.28 -23.32
C SER A 185 -7.69 4.24 -22.61
N VAL A 186 -6.86 5.28 -22.81
CA VAL A 186 -5.58 5.39 -22.08
C VAL A 186 -5.75 5.41 -20.57
N ARG A 187 -6.90 5.87 -20.07
CA ARG A 187 -7.23 5.87 -18.63
C ARG A 187 -7.34 4.46 -18.07
N SER A 188 -7.69 3.49 -18.91
CA SER A 188 -7.85 2.08 -18.51
C SER A 188 -6.53 1.35 -18.26
N SER A 189 -5.39 1.97 -18.60
CA SER A 189 -4.06 1.42 -18.31
C SER A 189 -3.86 0.98 -16.86
N TYR A 190 -4.44 1.73 -15.92
CA TYR A 190 -4.39 1.37 -14.50
C TYR A 190 -5.34 0.23 -14.15
N SER A 191 -6.61 0.34 -14.53
CA SER A 191 -7.65 -0.64 -14.18
C SER A 191 -7.39 -2.00 -14.82
N GLU A 192 -7.04 -2.02 -16.12
CA GLU A 192 -6.68 -3.25 -16.84
C GLU A 192 -5.33 -3.81 -16.34
N GLY A 193 -4.36 -2.93 -16.05
CA GLY A 193 -3.10 -3.36 -15.43
C GLY A 193 -3.35 -4.07 -14.08
N LYS A 194 -4.22 -3.52 -13.23
CA LYS A 194 -4.60 -4.14 -11.95
C LYS A 194 -5.33 -5.48 -12.16
N ARG A 195 -6.26 -5.60 -13.12
CA ARG A 195 -6.92 -6.87 -13.46
C ARG A 195 -5.94 -7.94 -13.90
N MET A 196 -5.01 -7.58 -14.80
CA MET A 196 -4.01 -8.52 -15.29
C MET A 196 -3.07 -8.97 -14.16
N VAL A 197 -2.72 -8.08 -13.23
CA VAL A 197 -1.91 -8.45 -12.07
C VAL A 197 -2.66 -9.38 -11.12
N GLU A 198 -3.96 -9.21 -10.91
CA GLU A 198 -4.76 -10.18 -10.15
C GLU A 198 -4.71 -11.57 -10.79
N CYS A 199 -4.87 -11.63 -12.13
CA CYS A 199 -4.74 -12.87 -12.89
C CYS A 199 -3.31 -13.46 -12.76
N LEU A 200 -2.27 -12.63 -12.81
CA LEU A 200 -0.89 -13.05 -12.62
C LEU A 200 -0.66 -13.62 -11.20
N CYS A 201 -1.19 -12.98 -10.16
CA CYS A 201 -1.15 -13.48 -8.79
C CYS A 201 -1.82 -14.86 -8.67
N ALA A 202 -3.02 -15.02 -9.23
CA ALA A 202 -3.74 -16.29 -9.24
C ALA A 202 -2.96 -17.39 -9.97
N SER A 203 -2.31 -17.03 -11.10
CA SER A 203 -1.47 -17.95 -11.88
C SER A 203 -0.23 -18.40 -11.10
N TYR A 204 0.46 -17.47 -10.41
CA TYR A 204 1.60 -17.83 -9.54
C TYR A 204 1.18 -18.68 -8.34
N ALA A 205 0.00 -18.42 -7.77
CA ALA A 205 -0.54 -19.26 -6.70
C ALA A 205 -0.79 -20.69 -7.19
N HIS A 206 -1.32 -20.84 -8.39
CA HIS A 206 -1.60 -22.16 -8.98
C HIS A 206 -0.34 -22.89 -9.43
N GLU A 207 0.55 -22.24 -10.16
CA GLU A 207 1.70 -22.87 -10.83
C GLU A 207 2.90 -23.05 -9.90
N TYR A 208 3.17 -22.06 -9.04
CA TYR A 208 4.36 -22.01 -8.17
C TYR A 208 4.01 -22.08 -6.69
N SER A 209 2.74 -22.27 -6.33
CA SER A 209 2.27 -22.35 -4.94
C SER A 209 2.62 -21.10 -4.09
N VAL A 210 2.70 -19.93 -4.72
CA VAL A 210 2.93 -18.67 -4.00
C VAL A 210 1.68 -18.34 -3.19
N PRO A 211 1.74 -18.20 -1.84
CA PRO A 211 0.58 -17.97 -1.01
C PRO A 211 0.15 -16.49 -1.04
N VAL A 212 -0.33 -16.02 -2.19
CA VAL A 212 -0.76 -14.64 -2.40
C VAL A 212 -2.26 -14.46 -2.17
N LYS A 213 -2.62 -13.39 -1.48
CA LYS A 213 -3.98 -12.87 -1.31
C LYS A 213 -4.09 -11.51 -1.97
N ILE A 214 -5.28 -11.18 -2.47
CA ILE A 214 -5.56 -9.93 -3.17
C ILE A 214 -6.52 -9.10 -2.31
N ALA A 215 -6.13 -7.86 -2.00
CA ALA A 215 -6.98 -6.90 -1.30
C ALA A 215 -7.39 -5.79 -2.27
N ARG A 216 -8.65 -5.77 -2.70
CA ARG A 216 -9.22 -4.72 -3.53
C ARG A 216 -9.64 -3.56 -2.64
N LEU A 217 -8.80 -2.56 -2.58
CA LEU A 217 -9.04 -1.41 -1.72
C LEU A 217 -10.04 -0.46 -2.37
N SER A 218 -11.00 0.01 -1.59
CA SER A 218 -11.87 1.12 -1.96
C SER A 218 -11.11 2.46 -1.86
N GLN A 219 -11.79 3.58 -1.79
CA GLN A 219 -11.09 4.86 -1.64
C GLN A 219 -10.52 4.97 -0.23
N THR A 220 -9.20 5.08 -0.16
CA THR A 220 -8.46 5.19 1.10
C THR A 220 -8.10 6.65 1.36
N PHE A 221 -8.55 7.15 2.51
CA PHE A 221 -8.28 8.49 3.02
C PHE A 221 -7.92 8.39 4.50
N GLY A 222 -7.00 9.23 4.95
CA GLY A 222 -6.60 9.24 6.35
C GLY A 222 -5.33 10.04 6.60
N PRO A 223 -4.78 9.98 7.82
CA PRO A 223 -3.52 10.65 8.16
C PRO A 223 -2.40 10.25 7.20
N GLY A 224 -1.57 11.21 6.81
CA GLY A 224 -0.49 11.01 5.84
C GLY A 224 -0.88 11.23 4.37
N VAL A 225 -2.14 11.57 4.07
CA VAL A 225 -2.51 12.07 2.73
C VAL A 225 -1.77 13.38 2.48
N ALA A 226 -1.08 13.45 1.34
CA ALA A 226 -0.32 14.65 0.97
C ALA A 226 -1.27 15.85 0.77
N TYR A 227 -0.80 17.03 1.18
CA TYR A 227 -1.60 18.25 1.02
C TYR A 227 -1.98 18.52 -0.44
N GLU A 228 -1.09 18.19 -1.39
CA GLU A 228 -1.29 18.36 -2.83
C GLU A 228 -2.04 17.19 -3.49
N ASP A 229 -2.58 16.25 -2.71
CA ASP A 229 -3.35 15.13 -3.26
C ASP A 229 -4.53 15.65 -4.07
N GLY A 230 -4.60 15.26 -5.34
CA GLY A 230 -5.62 15.74 -6.29
C GLY A 230 -6.93 14.98 -6.27
N ARG A 231 -7.12 14.05 -5.32
CA ARG A 231 -8.38 13.31 -5.20
C ARG A 231 -9.46 14.18 -4.57
N VAL A 232 -10.71 13.90 -4.93
CA VAL A 232 -11.87 14.76 -4.57
C VAL A 232 -12.00 14.98 -3.06
N PHE A 233 -11.79 13.95 -2.24
CA PHE A 233 -11.89 14.07 -0.79
C PHE A 233 -10.77 14.92 -0.18
N ALA A 234 -9.55 14.87 -0.74
CA ALA A 234 -8.44 15.71 -0.31
C ALA A 234 -8.67 17.17 -0.71
N GLU A 235 -9.24 17.41 -1.90
CA GLU A 235 -9.65 18.73 -2.34
C GLU A 235 -10.72 19.32 -1.40
N PHE A 236 -11.73 18.54 -1.02
CA PHE A 236 -12.78 19.00 -0.09
C PHE A 236 -12.21 19.32 1.29
N ALA A 237 -11.31 18.47 1.79
CA ALA A 237 -10.63 18.72 3.07
C ALA A 237 -9.81 20.03 3.02
N ARG A 238 -9.05 20.27 1.93
CA ARG A 238 -8.33 21.54 1.74
C ARG A 238 -9.26 22.72 1.68
N CYS A 239 -10.35 22.65 0.90
CA CYS A 239 -11.33 23.72 0.83
C CYS A 239 -11.87 24.08 2.21
N ALA A 240 -12.20 23.07 3.03
CA ALA A 240 -12.67 23.29 4.39
C ALA A 240 -11.60 23.94 5.29
N LEU A 241 -10.35 23.47 5.23
CA LEU A 241 -9.24 24.03 6.01
C LEU A 241 -8.90 25.46 5.62
N GLU A 242 -8.95 25.76 4.31
CA GLU A 242 -8.63 27.08 3.74
C GLU A 242 -9.85 28.03 3.73
N GLN A 243 -11.00 27.58 4.21
CA GLN A 243 -12.25 28.34 4.23
C GLN A 243 -12.63 28.90 2.85
N ARG A 244 -12.42 28.12 1.80
CA ARG A 244 -12.79 28.49 0.43
C ARG A 244 -13.89 27.58 -0.12
N ASP A 245 -14.55 28.03 -1.15
CA ASP A 245 -15.67 27.34 -1.77
C ASP A 245 -15.25 25.99 -2.36
N ILE A 246 -16.11 24.98 -2.22
CA ILE A 246 -15.98 23.69 -2.90
C ILE A 246 -16.61 23.83 -4.29
N VAL A 247 -15.79 23.74 -5.34
CA VAL A 247 -16.26 23.81 -6.73
C VAL A 247 -16.45 22.39 -7.27
N LEU A 248 -17.70 22.02 -7.55
CA LEU A 248 -18.02 20.74 -8.18
C LEU A 248 -17.91 20.84 -9.69
N HIS A 249 -17.05 20.01 -10.30
CA HIS A 249 -16.89 19.93 -11.76
C HIS A 249 -17.84 18.92 -12.41
N THR A 250 -18.66 18.22 -11.62
CA THR A 250 -19.66 17.23 -12.07
C THR A 250 -20.96 17.42 -11.31
N GLN A 251 -22.01 16.73 -11.77
CA GLN A 251 -23.32 16.77 -11.09
C GLN A 251 -23.37 15.97 -9.77
N GLY A 252 -22.28 15.35 -9.34
CA GLY A 252 -22.19 14.65 -8.06
C GLY A 252 -22.96 13.33 -7.98
N HIS A 253 -23.28 12.70 -9.10
CA HIS A 253 -24.04 11.44 -9.12
C HIS A 253 -23.19 10.19 -8.85
N THR A 254 -21.88 10.33 -8.70
CA THR A 254 -21.01 9.19 -8.42
C THR A 254 -21.17 8.75 -6.97
N VAL A 255 -21.68 7.54 -6.76
CA VAL A 255 -21.75 6.89 -5.45
C VAL A 255 -20.57 5.91 -5.34
N ARG A 256 -19.85 5.93 -4.23
CA ARG A 256 -18.76 5.00 -3.92
C ARG A 256 -18.80 4.65 -2.44
N SER A 257 -18.51 3.41 -2.12
CA SER A 257 -18.31 2.94 -0.74
C SER A 257 -16.90 3.26 -0.28
#